data_5980bcf147ca681fd811c7bedb3f29a4
#
_entry.id   5980bcf147ca681fd811c7bedb3f29a4
#
_cell.length_a   1.000
_cell.length_b   1.000
_cell.length_c   1.000
_cell.angle_alpha   90.00
_cell.angle_beta   90.00
_cell.angle_gamma   90.00
#
_symmetry.space_group_name_H-M   'P 1'
#
loop_
_entity.id
_entity.type
_entity.pdbx_description
1 polymer ?
#
loop_
_entity_poly.entity_id
_entity_poly.type
_entity_poly.pdbx_seq_one_letter_code
_entity_poly.pdbx_strand_id
1 'polypeptide(L)'
;MLSFLENSVDNHIHCCPHINKRSTNIFEVVEHAEKNKMYAIGLMDNFSNTSGYASLIRKHFPNLNLKIFGGLIMEPPAGGVSYENAKISLGYSYFENDGAKFISFPTHHTRHIAIQEQRNMNYIQDCFYVPDEGPTYETSKILELIAKKNIVLNTGHLSSKETIILVKAAKSLGVEKILVPSNNFNKTTIV
;
A
#
# COMPACT_ATOMS: atom_id res chain seq x y z
N MET A 1 14.02 -25.10 -7.99
CA MET A 1 12.99 -24.54 -7.09
C MET A 1 13.66 -24.10 -5.81
N LEU A 2 13.44 -22.87 -5.37
CA LEU A 2 14.04 -22.33 -4.14
C LEU A 2 13.12 -22.71 -2.97
N SER A 3 13.52 -23.72 -2.19
CA SER A 3 12.70 -24.29 -1.10
C SER A 3 12.28 -23.26 -0.03
N PHE A 4 13.08 -22.18 0.14
CA PHE A 4 12.77 -21.12 1.13
C PHE A 4 11.59 -20.21 0.72
N LEU A 5 11.13 -20.25 -0.53
CA LEU A 5 9.95 -19.51 -0.98
C LEU A 5 8.63 -20.28 -0.75
N GLU A 6 8.70 -21.58 -0.51
CA GLU A 6 7.50 -22.38 -0.27
C GLU A 6 6.77 -21.89 0.98
N ASN A 7 5.44 -21.65 0.84
CA ASN A 7 4.56 -21.07 1.86
C ASN A 7 4.94 -19.64 2.33
N SER A 8 5.84 -18.96 1.62
CA SER A 8 6.18 -17.57 1.91
C SER A 8 5.12 -16.60 1.40
N VAL A 9 5.16 -15.38 1.93
CA VAL A 9 4.34 -14.25 1.48
C VAL A 9 5.26 -13.11 1.07
N ASP A 10 5.07 -12.58 -0.15
CA ASP A 10 5.62 -11.29 -0.53
C ASP A 10 4.47 -10.28 -0.65
N ASN A 11 4.38 -9.37 0.29
CA ASN A 11 3.29 -8.41 0.36
C ASN A 11 3.57 -7.07 -0.33
N HIS A 12 4.69 -6.93 -1.06
CA HIS A 12 5.11 -5.65 -1.63
C HIS A 12 5.80 -5.79 -2.99
N ILE A 13 5.02 -6.16 -4.01
CA ILE A 13 5.56 -6.39 -5.35
C ILE A 13 5.13 -5.28 -6.30
N HIS A 14 6.12 -4.62 -6.94
CA HIS A 14 5.94 -3.73 -8.07
C HIS A 14 6.33 -4.43 -9.37
N CYS A 15 5.40 -4.58 -10.30
CA CYS A 15 5.60 -5.20 -11.61
C CYS A 15 4.94 -4.38 -12.72
N CYS A 16 5.13 -4.74 -14.00
CA CYS A 16 4.43 -4.11 -15.11
C CYS A 16 2.96 -4.58 -15.18
N PRO A 17 2.01 -3.67 -15.58
CA PRO A 17 2.25 -2.32 -16.11
C PRO A 17 2.70 -1.33 -15.03
N HIS A 18 3.67 -0.46 -15.37
CA HIS A 18 4.20 0.57 -14.47
C HIS A 18 4.88 1.66 -15.31
N ILE A 19 4.90 2.93 -14.87
CA ILE A 19 5.58 4.02 -15.61
C ILE A 19 7.09 3.85 -15.66
N ASN A 20 7.67 3.22 -14.65
CA ASN A 20 9.09 2.87 -14.64
C ASN A 20 9.26 1.44 -15.16
N LYS A 21 10.33 1.21 -15.92
CA LYS A 21 10.66 -0.14 -16.37
C LYS A 21 10.81 -1.10 -15.19
N ARG A 22 10.12 -2.24 -15.25
CA ARG A 22 10.22 -3.34 -14.29
C ARG A 22 10.79 -4.57 -15.00
N SER A 23 11.38 -5.47 -14.24
CA SER A 23 11.99 -6.70 -14.77
C SER A 23 10.96 -7.74 -15.22
N THR A 24 9.74 -7.69 -14.66
CA THR A 24 8.68 -8.66 -14.89
C THR A 24 7.32 -7.95 -15.07
N ASN A 25 6.42 -8.62 -15.77
CA ASN A 25 5.00 -8.25 -15.80
C ASN A 25 4.21 -9.03 -14.74
N ILE A 26 2.96 -8.67 -14.57
CA ILE A 26 2.10 -9.22 -13.53
C ILE A 26 1.86 -10.74 -13.71
N PHE A 27 1.77 -11.24 -14.94
CA PHE A 27 1.56 -12.66 -15.22
C PHE A 27 2.80 -13.49 -14.92
N GLU A 28 3.98 -12.99 -15.30
CA GLU A 28 5.27 -13.62 -14.98
C GLU A 28 5.48 -13.70 -13.46
N VAL A 29 5.12 -12.65 -12.71
CA VAL A 29 5.19 -12.68 -11.24
C VAL A 29 4.28 -13.77 -10.67
N VAL A 30 3.04 -13.89 -11.17
CA VAL A 30 2.10 -14.93 -10.73
C VAL A 30 2.63 -16.32 -11.03
N GLU A 31 3.12 -16.55 -12.25
CA GLU A 31 3.71 -17.83 -12.65
C GLU A 31 4.92 -18.20 -11.80
N HIS A 32 5.81 -17.24 -11.53
CA HIS A 32 6.98 -17.47 -10.69
C HIS A 32 6.59 -17.81 -9.25
N ALA A 33 5.62 -17.09 -8.69
CA ALA A 33 5.15 -17.30 -7.32
C ALA A 33 4.47 -18.67 -7.17
N GLU A 34 3.59 -19.03 -8.11
CA GLU A 34 2.91 -20.35 -8.14
C GLU A 34 3.91 -21.49 -8.31
N LYS A 35 4.86 -21.37 -9.25
CA LYS A 35 5.93 -22.35 -9.47
C LYS A 35 6.78 -22.61 -8.22
N ASN A 36 7.02 -21.56 -7.41
CA ASN A 36 7.76 -21.67 -6.15
C ASN A 36 6.87 -21.98 -4.94
N LYS A 37 5.59 -22.28 -5.17
CA LYS A 37 4.61 -22.62 -4.13
C LYS A 37 4.51 -21.56 -3.02
N MET A 38 4.61 -20.29 -3.38
CA MET A 38 4.38 -19.22 -2.44
C MET A 38 2.92 -19.23 -1.96
N TYR A 39 2.68 -18.82 -0.73
CA TYR A 39 1.33 -18.77 -0.18
C TYR A 39 0.55 -17.57 -0.71
N ALA A 40 1.18 -16.40 -0.76
CA ALA A 40 0.52 -15.19 -1.23
C ALA A 40 1.48 -14.15 -1.81
N ILE A 41 0.94 -13.31 -2.70
CA ILE A 41 1.60 -12.11 -3.21
C ILE A 41 0.69 -10.90 -3.12
N GLY A 42 1.28 -9.74 -2.77
CA GLY A 42 0.63 -8.43 -2.72
C GLY A 42 1.13 -7.52 -3.83
N LEU A 43 0.23 -7.13 -4.74
CA LEU A 43 0.55 -6.24 -5.85
C LEU A 43 0.45 -4.78 -5.40
N MET A 44 1.49 -4.00 -5.65
CA MET A 44 1.54 -2.58 -5.34
C MET A 44 1.82 -1.72 -6.57
N ASP A 45 1.14 -0.58 -6.66
CA ASP A 45 1.37 0.42 -7.69
C ASP A 45 1.06 1.82 -7.13
N ASN A 46 1.91 2.78 -7.47
CA ASN A 46 1.74 4.17 -7.03
C ASN A 46 0.76 4.96 -7.92
N PHE A 47 0.29 4.38 -9.02
CA PHE A 47 -0.49 5.06 -10.05
C PHE A 47 -1.89 4.50 -10.23
N SER A 48 -2.17 3.35 -9.60
CA SER A 48 -3.46 2.68 -9.75
C SER A 48 -3.84 1.86 -8.52
N ASN A 49 -5.14 1.53 -8.43
CA ASN A 49 -5.64 0.57 -7.46
C ASN A 49 -5.42 -0.86 -7.99
N THR A 50 -4.50 -1.59 -7.37
CA THR A 50 -4.10 -2.93 -7.80
C THR A 50 -5.08 -4.04 -7.40
N SER A 51 -6.11 -3.74 -6.60
CA SER A 51 -7.13 -4.74 -6.25
C SER A 51 -7.90 -5.24 -7.48
N GLY A 52 -8.14 -4.35 -8.47
CA GLY A 52 -8.73 -4.72 -9.75
C GLY A 52 -7.88 -5.73 -10.51
N TYR A 53 -6.58 -5.51 -10.60
CA TYR A 53 -5.65 -6.46 -11.26
C TYR A 53 -5.63 -7.81 -10.54
N ALA A 54 -5.51 -7.80 -9.22
CA ALA A 54 -5.52 -9.03 -8.41
C ALA A 54 -6.80 -9.84 -8.63
N SER A 55 -7.95 -9.18 -8.68
CA SER A 55 -9.23 -9.84 -8.90
C SER A 55 -9.38 -10.40 -10.31
N LEU A 56 -8.93 -9.68 -11.35
CA LEU A 56 -8.95 -10.15 -12.73
C LEU A 56 -8.06 -11.37 -12.94
N ILE A 57 -6.87 -11.40 -12.32
CA ILE A 57 -5.97 -12.56 -12.38
C ILE A 57 -6.64 -13.77 -11.73
N ARG A 58 -7.21 -13.63 -10.54
CA ARG A 58 -7.92 -14.72 -9.87
C ARG A 58 -9.13 -15.22 -10.67
N LYS A 59 -9.82 -14.32 -11.38
CA LYS A 59 -10.91 -14.70 -12.28
C LYS A 59 -10.41 -15.48 -13.51
N HIS A 60 -9.29 -15.05 -14.06
CA HIS A 60 -8.71 -15.67 -15.26
C HIS A 60 -8.04 -17.01 -14.96
N PHE A 61 -7.44 -17.15 -13.79
CA PHE A 61 -6.76 -18.35 -13.31
C PHE A 61 -7.45 -18.93 -12.06
N PRO A 62 -8.64 -19.55 -12.19
CA PRO A 62 -9.44 -19.95 -11.03
C PRO A 62 -8.84 -21.10 -10.21
N ASN A 63 -7.85 -21.81 -10.76
CA ASN A 63 -7.21 -22.98 -10.12
C ASN A 63 -5.86 -22.66 -9.47
N LEU A 64 -5.50 -21.38 -9.32
CA LEU A 64 -4.29 -21.01 -8.59
C LEU A 64 -4.39 -21.37 -7.10
N ASN A 65 -3.33 -21.99 -6.56
CA ASN A 65 -3.17 -22.15 -5.12
C ASN A 65 -2.65 -20.88 -4.45
N LEU A 66 -2.00 -20.02 -5.23
CA LEU A 66 -1.47 -18.74 -4.82
C LEU A 66 -2.57 -17.74 -4.49
N LYS A 67 -2.53 -17.15 -3.30
CA LYS A 67 -3.39 -16.01 -2.95
C LYS A 67 -2.81 -14.73 -3.53
N ILE A 68 -3.63 -13.97 -4.27
CA ILE A 68 -3.23 -12.71 -4.90
C ILE A 68 -4.14 -11.63 -4.37
N PHE A 69 -3.55 -10.57 -3.83
CA PHE A 69 -4.27 -9.40 -3.34
C PHE A 69 -3.63 -8.10 -3.82
N GLY A 70 -4.40 -7.05 -3.78
CA GLY A 70 -3.96 -5.71 -4.11
C GLY A 70 -4.60 -4.68 -3.20
N GLY A 71 -4.31 -3.43 -3.44
CA GLY A 71 -4.85 -2.32 -2.67
C GLY A 71 -4.53 -0.98 -3.31
N LEU A 72 -4.66 0.06 -2.52
CA LEU A 72 -4.51 1.44 -2.95
C LEU A 72 -3.34 2.09 -2.22
N ILE A 73 -2.41 2.67 -2.98
CA ILE A 73 -1.47 3.68 -2.49
C ILE A 73 -2.07 5.04 -2.87
N MET A 74 -2.35 5.88 -1.89
CA MET A 74 -3.07 7.15 -2.10
C MET A 74 -2.15 8.26 -2.62
N GLU A 75 -1.43 7.96 -3.71
CA GLU A 75 -0.69 8.98 -4.46
C GLU A 75 -1.65 9.85 -5.29
N PRO A 76 -1.30 11.10 -5.62
CA PRO A 76 -2.15 11.97 -6.44
C PRO A 76 -2.63 11.33 -7.75
N PRO A 77 -1.79 10.63 -8.55
CA PRO A 77 -2.25 9.95 -9.75
C PRO A 77 -3.29 8.85 -9.50
N ALA A 78 -3.29 8.25 -8.30
CA ALA A 78 -4.24 7.23 -7.90
C ALA A 78 -5.45 7.81 -7.12
N GLY A 79 -5.67 9.14 -7.19
CA GLY A 79 -6.78 9.83 -6.57
C GLY A 79 -6.46 10.54 -5.24
N GLY A 80 -5.21 10.46 -4.75
CA GLY A 80 -4.76 11.17 -3.55
C GLY A 80 -5.35 10.65 -2.23
N VAL A 81 -5.03 11.36 -1.15
CA VAL A 81 -5.53 11.05 0.20
C VAL A 81 -6.95 11.58 0.32
N SER A 82 -7.92 10.68 0.21
CA SER A 82 -9.34 10.98 0.27
C SER A 82 -10.11 9.79 0.83
N TYR A 83 -11.06 10.05 1.73
CA TYR A 83 -11.95 9.03 2.27
C TYR A 83 -12.77 8.34 1.18
N GLU A 84 -13.31 9.10 0.22
CA GLU A 84 -14.10 8.54 -0.87
C GLU A 84 -13.24 7.66 -1.79
N ASN A 85 -11.99 8.06 -2.08
CA ASN A 85 -11.06 7.23 -2.82
C ASN A 85 -10.77 5.91 -2.09
N ALA A 86 -10.45 5.99 -0.79
CA ALA A 86 -10.25 4.83 0.06
C ALA A 86 -11.49 3.91 0.09
N LYS A 87 -12.67 4.47 0.21
CA LYS A 87 -13.95 3.74 0.23
C LYS A 87 -14.24 3.04 -1.10
N ILE A 88 -14.05 3.73 -2.23
CA ILE A 88 -14.22 3.15 -3.57
C ILE A 88 -13.25 1.98 -3.78
N SER A 89 -12.01 2.09 -3.29
CA SER A 89 -11.00 1.05 -3.45
C SER A 89 -11.40 -0.29 -2.84
N LEU A 90 -12.22 -0.27 -1.79
CA LEU A 90 -12.70 -1.48 -1.11
C LEU A 90 -13.70 -2.29 -1.94
N GLY A 91 -14.36 -1.65 -2.91
CA GLY A 91 -15.28 -2.31 -3.84
C GLY A 91 -14.68 -2.58 -5.22
N TYR A 92 -13.46 -2.09 -5.50
CA TYR A 92 -12.87 -2.20 -6.83
C TYR A 92 -12.32 -3.60 -7.09
N SER A 93 -13.21 -4.49 -7.51
CA SER A 93 -12.92 -5.90 -7.76
C SER A 93 -13.90 -6.49 -8.77
N TYR A 94 -13.51 -7.62 -9.36
CA TYR A 94 -14.41 -8.48 -10.13
C TYR A 94 -15.42 -9.22 -9.23
N PHE A 95 -15.06 -9.48 -7.97
CA PHE A 95 -15.87 -10.19 -6.99
C PHE A 95 -16.46 -9.23 -5.97
N GLU A 96 -17.67 -9.52 -5.49
CA GLU A 96 -18.30 -8.72 -4.44
C GLU A 96 -17.47 -8.73 -3.14
N ASN A 97 -17.38 -7.58 -2.49
CA ASN A 97 -16.68 -7.38 -1.21
C ASN A 97 -15.21 -7.81 -1.18
N ASP A 98 -14.55 -7.80 -2.33
CA ASP A 98 -13.18 -8.31 -2.49
C ASP A 98 -12.22 -7.30 -3.11
N GLY A 99 -12.40 -6.02 -2.83
CA GLY A 99 -11.52 -4.95 -3.26
C GLY A 99 -10.21 -4.90 -2.48
N ALA A 100 -9.73 -3.70 -2.22
CA ALA A 100 -8.44 -3.45 -1.58
C ALA A 100 -8.27 -4.19 -0.25
N LYS A 101 -7.15 -4.87 -0.08
CA LYS A 101 -6.74 -5.56 1.16
C LYS A 101 -5.75 -4.74 1.98
N PHE A 102 -5.25 -3.67 1.40
CA PHE A 102 -4.48 -2.64 2.10
C PHE A 102 -4.85 -1.26 1.56
N ILE A 103 -4.68 -0.26 2.40
CA ILE A 103 -4.65 1.15 2.02
C ILE A 103 -3.36 1.73 2.55
N SER A 104 -2.61 2.37 1.67
CA SER A 104 -1.35 3.04 1.97
C SER A 104 -1.52 4.56 1.89
N PHE A 105 -0.98 5.27 2.87
CA PHE A 105 -0.68 6.68 2.68
C PHE A 105 0.42 6.85 1.62
N PRO A 106 0.61 8.06 1.07
CA PRO A 106 1.56 8.29 -0.02
C PRO A 106 2.98 7.86 0.31
N THR A 107 3.70 7.41 -0.72
CA THR A 107 5.11 6.99 -0.63
C THR A 107 6.06 8.00 -1.28
N HIS A 108 5.63 8.70 -2.33
CA HIS A 108 6.42 9.74 -3.00
C HIS A 108 5.90 11.14 -2.69
N HIS A 109 4.59 11.35 -2.67
CA HIS A 109 3.99 12.66 -2.41
C HIS A 109 3.79 12.92 -0.92
N THR A 110 4.89 12.81 -0.15
CA THR A 110 4.96 13.18 1.27
C THR A 110 5.93 14.34 1.49
N ARG A 111 5.67 15.20 2.48
CA ARG A 111 6.61 16.29 2.82
C ARG A 111 7.99 15.77 3.15
N HIS A 112 8.06 14.64 3.86
CA HIS A 112 9.32 14.00 4.22
C HIS A 112 10.18 13.67 2.99
N ILE A 113 9.62 12.97 2.01
CA ILE A 113 10.33 12.61 0.78
C ILE A 113 10.63 13.85 -0.07
N ALA A 114 9.67 14.77 -0.21
CA ALA A 114 9.86 15.99 -0.98
C ALA A 114 11.02 16.87 -0.45
N ILE A 115 11.19 16.93 0.87
CA ILE A 115 12.31 17.63 1.51
C ILE A 115 13.64 16.89 1.22
N GLN A 116 13.67 15.56 1.37
CA GLN A 116 14.85 14.76 1.06
C GLN A 116 15.29 14.88 -0.40
N GLU A 117 14.33 14.97 -1.33
CA GLU A 117 14.56 15.17 -2.76
C GLU A 117 14.81 16.64 -3.14
N GLN A 118 14.84 17.55 -2.18
CA GLN A 118 15.06 18.99 -2.38
C GLN A 118 14.08 19.61 -3.39
N ARG A 119 12.81 19.20 -3.34
CA ARG A 119 11.74 19.76 -4.17
C ARG A 119 11.49 21.23 -3.80
N ASN A 120 10.90 21.99 -4.72
CA ASN A 120 10.53 23.37 -4.45
C ASN A 120 9.45 23.48 -3.36
N MET A 121 9.38 24.65 -2.70
CA MET A 121 8.47 24.88 -1.56
C MET A 121 7.00 24.68 -1.89
N ASN A 122 6.55 25.08 -3.08
CA ASN A 122 5.14 24.88 -3.48
C ASN A 122 4.79 23.39 -3.52
N TYR A 123 5.65 22.57 -4.14
CA TYR A 123 5.47 21.13 -4.16
C TYR A 123 5.45 20.53 -2.76
N ILE A 124 6.38 20.95 -1.87
CA ILE A 124 6.44 20.47 -0.48
C ILE A 124 5.15 20.81 0.28
N GLN A 125 4.59 22.02 0.08
CA GLN A 125 3.35 22.44 0.75
C GLN A 125 2.15 21.61 0.34
N ASP A 126 2.09 21.15 -0.92
CA ASP A 126 1.01 20.33 -1.44
C ASP A 126 1.11 18.85 -1.04
N CYS A 127 2.27 18.42 -0.53
CA CYS A 127 2.50 17.03 -0.13
C CYS A 127 1.76 16.66 1.15
N PHE A 128 1.37 15.40 1.22
CA PHE A 128 0.80 14.80 2.43
C PHE A 128 1.77 14.84 3.61
N TYR A 129 1.23 15.08 4.79
CA TYR A 129 1.95 15.02 6.06
C TYR A 129 0.98 14.71 7.20
N VAL A 130 1.51 14.31 8.35
CA VAL A 130 0.74 14.14 9.57
C VAL A 130 1.13 15.25 10.55
N PRO A 131 0.18 16.15 10.94
CA PRO A 131 0.45 17.22 11.92
C PRO A 131 0.93 16.69 13.27
N ASP A 132 1.68 17.49 14.02
CA ASP A 132 2.17 17.14 15.35
C ASP A 132 1.05 16.92 16.36
N GLU A 133 -0.06 17.60 16.20
CA GLU A 133 -1.26 17.51 17.05
C GLU A 133 -2.05 16.22 16.79
N GLY A 134 -1.74 15.49 15.71
CA GLY A 134 -2.42 14.27 15.31
C GLY A 134 -2.91 14.30 13.86
N PRO A 135 -3.48 13.21 13.38
CA PRO A 135 -4.01 13.12 12.03
C PRO A 135 -5.20 14.08 11.83
N THR A 136 -5.32 14.59 10.60
CA THR A 136 -6.47 15.43 10.22
C THR A 136 -7.77 14.63 10.32
N TYR A 137 -8.92 15.33 10.28
CA TYR A 137 -10.23 14.69 10.24
C TYR A 137 -10.36 13.68 9.10
N GLU A 138 -9.91 14.04 7.89
CA GLU A 138 -9.93 13.16 6.73
C GLU A 138 -9.08 11.90 6.93
N THR A 139 -7.86 12.07 7.45
CA THR A 139 -6.97 10.96 7.79
C THR A 139 -7.60 10.04 8.83
N SER A 140 -8.21 10.59 9.87
CA SER A 140 -8.89 9.82 10.92
C SER A 140 -10.05 9.00 10.37
N LYS A 141 -10.85 9.55 9.47
CA LYS A 141 -11.93 8.83 8.77
C LYS A 141 -11.41 7.65 7.94
N ILE A 142 -10.26 7.81 7.30
CA ILE A 142 -9.61 6.72 6.56
C ILE A 142 -9.15 5.63 7.53
N LEU A 143 -8.56 5.99 8.67
CA LEU A 143 -8.15 5.02 9.70
C LEU A 143 -9.34 4.25 10.28
N GLU A 144 -10.45 4.92 10.58
CA GLU A 144 -11.71 4.28 11.02
C GLU A 144 -12.22 3.28 9.97
N LEU A 145 -12.16 3.65 8.68
CA LEU A 145 -12.56 2.78 7.58
C LEU A 145 -11.68 1.53 7.50
N ILE A 146 -10.36 1.69 7.62
CA ILE A 146 -9.37 0.60 7.63
C ILE A 146 -9.64 -0.34 8.81
N ALA A 147 -9.86 0.20 10.00
CA ALA A 147 -10.20 -0.57 11.21
C ALA A 147 -11.51 -1.36 11.00
N LYS A 148 -12.58 -0.68 10.59
CA LYS A 148 -13.90 -1.29 10.33
C LYS A 148 -13.84 -2.43 9.32
N LYS A 149 -12.97 -2.33 8.31
CA LYS A 149 -12.81 -3.34 7.26
C LYS A 149 -11.73 -4.39 7.57
N ASN A 150 -11.03 -4.22 8.69
CA ASN A 150 -9.94 -5.10 9.15
C ASN A 150 -8.91 -5.41 8.05
N ILE A 151 -8.55 -4.38 7.27
CA ILE A 151 -7.53 -4.44 6.22
C ILE A 151 -6.20 -3.86 6.72
N VAL A 152 -5.14 -3.98 5.93
CA VAL A 152 -3.82 -3.48 6.29
C VAL A 152 -3.73 -1.97 6.08
N LEU A 153 -3.32 -1.23 7.10
CA LEU A 153 -2.79 0.12 6.98
C LEU A 153 -1.31 0.03 6.59
N ASN A 154 -0.93 0.63 5.47
CA ASN A 154 0.47 0.94 5.18
C ASN A 154 0.70 2.44 5.44
N THR A 155 1.69 2.76 6.29
CA THR A 155 1.94 4.15 6.71
C THR A 155 2.51 5.05 5.61
N GLY A 156 2.92 4.47 4.48
CA GLY A 156 3.62 5.21 3.43
C GLY A 156 5.03 5.66 3.86
N HIS A 157 5.60 6.61 3.15
CA HIS A 157 6.96 7.11 3.43
C HIS A 157 6.92 8.44 4.21
N LEU A 158 6.40 8.37 5.42
CA LEU A 158 6.40 9.47 6.38
C LEU A 158 7.73 9.56 7.14
N SER A 159 8.00 10.68 7.78
CA SER A 159 9.09 10.77 8.76
C SER A 159 8.82 9.85 9.96
N SER A 160 9.87 9.50 10.72
CA SER A 160 9.72 8.66 11.92
C SER A 160 8.73 9.26 12.93
N LYS A 161 8.76 10.60 13.11
CA LYS A 161 7.84 11.31 14.01
C LYS A 161 6.39 11.17 13.55
N GLU A 162 6.11 11.48 12.29
CA GLU A 162 4.78 11.36 11.68
C GLU A 162 4.27 9.90 11.73
N THR A 163 5.15 8.93 11.44
CA THR A 163 4.81 7.50 11.51
C THR A 163 4.36 7.12 12.92
N ILE A 164 5.08 7.56 13.96
CA ILE A 164 4.71 7.29 15.36
C ILE A 164 3.33 7.90 15.69
N ILE A 165 3.08 9.13 15.29
CA ILE A 165 1.81 9.83 15.51
C ILE A 165 0.67 9.05 14.82
N LEU A 166 0.86 8.72 13.53
CA LEU A 166 -0.14 7.99 12.73
C LEU A 166 -0.44 6.61 13.31
N VAL A 167 0.60 5.86 13.70
CA VAL A 167 0.45 4.51 14.28
C VAL A 167 -0.28 4.56 15.62
N LYS A 168 0.04 5.52 16.48
CA LYS A 168 -0.68 5.71 17.77
C LYS A 168 -2.17 5.99 17.53
N ALA A 169 -2.48 6.91 16.61
CA ALA A 169 -3.86 7.21 16.25
C ALA A 169 -4.57 6.00 15.61
N ALA A 170 -3.93 5.29 14.70
CA ALA A 170 -4.47 4.09 14.09
C ALA A 170 -4.81 3.01 15.16
N LYS A 171 -3.91 2.79 16.11
CA LYS A 171 -4.15 1.83 17.21
C LYS A 171 -5.31 2.26 18.09
N SER A 172 -5.43 3.55 18.43
CA SER A 172 -6.55 4.07 19.25
C SER A 172 -7.91 3.94 18.53
N LEU A 173 -7.91 3.94 17.20
CA LEU A 173 -9.10 3.74 16.35
C LEU A 173 -9.38 2.26 16.02
N GLY A 174 -8.58 1.32 16.57
CA GLY A 174 -8.81 -0.12 16.42
C GLY A 174 -8.17 -0.73 15.16
N VAL A 175 -7.21 -0.07 14.52
CA VAL A 175 -6.47 -0.68 13.40
C VAL A 175 -5.52 -1.76 13.95
N GLU A 176 -5.76 -3.01 13.57
CA GLU A 176 -4.98 -4.16 14.03
C GLU A 176 -3.74 -4.44 13.18
N LYS A 177 -3.85 -4.24 11.86
CA LYS A 177 -2.84 -4.62 10.87
C LYS A 177 -2.13 -3.39 10.33
N ILE A 178 -0.89 -3.18 10.75
CA ILE A 178 -0.10 -2.00 10.38
C ILE A 178 1.22 -2.45 9.76
N LEU A 179 1.49 -1.97 8.55
CA LEU A 179 2.75 -2.12 7.84
C LEU A 179 3.49 -0.78 7.85
N VAL A 180 4.71 -0.78 8.38
CA VAL A 180 5.63 0.36 8.32
C VAL A 180 6.72 0.00 7.31
N PRO A 181 6.80 0.69 6.14
CA PRO A 181 7.81 0.38 5.13
C PRO A 181 9.23 0.69 5.62
N SER A 182 10.19 -0.10 5.17
CA SER A 182 11.61 0.01 5.57
C SER A 182 12.29 1.33 5.21
N ASN A 183 11.78 2.05 4.22
CA ASN A 183 12.32 3.36 3.83
C ASN A 183 12.18 4.44 4.92
N ASN A 184 11.37 4.17 5.95
CA ASN A 184 11.27 5.05 7.13
C ASN A 184 12.42 4.85 8.13
N PHE A 185 13.22 3.80 7.93
CA PHE A 185 14.40 3.52 8.74
C PHE A 185 15.65 4.05 8.05
N ASN A 186 15.85 5.36 8.05
CA ASN A 186 17.14 5.94 7.69
C ASN A 186 18.21 5.47 8.69
N LYS A 187 19.49 5.36 8.25
CA LYS A 187 20.64 4.95 9.07
C LYS A 187 20.80 5.69 10.40
N THR A 188 20.10 6.81 10.57
CA THR A 188 20.06 7.63 11.80
C THR A 188 18.97 7.23 12.80
N THR A 189 18.10 6.28 12.46
CA THR A 189 16.98 5.87 13.33
C THR A 189 17.24 4.54 14.06
N ILE A 190 18.40 3.92 13.83
CA ILE A 190 18.85 2.76 14.59
C ILE A 190 19.69 3.29 15.76
N VAL A 191 19.02 3.66 16.84
CA VAL A 191 19.62 3.84 18.17
C VAL A 191 18.89 2.93 19.14
#